data_cc5eca21760633388159a60edab2b91c
#
_entry.id   cc5eca21760633388159a60edab2b91c
#
_cell.length_a   1.000
_cell.length_b   1.000
_cell.length_c   1.000
_cell.angle_alpha   90.00
_cell.angle_beta   90.00
_cell.angle_gamma   90.00
#
_symmetry.space_group_name_H-M   'P 1'
#
loop_
_entity.id
_entity.type
_entity.pdbx_description
1 polymer ?
#
loop_
_entity_poly.entity_id
_entity_poly.type
_entity_poly.pdbx_seq_one_letter_code
_entity_poly.pdbx_strand_id
1 'polypeptide(L)'
;MAGIDRIIQKIQEEADQEIKRQEAMAEGKIEEIQKECREACERILLEAKDRARQEGDLFLSRKHSRALMEEKNRTLAYKQTLISQTLEKALEQVCALEDEAYFRLILFMVSKFARPEDGVVCFSPKDYARLPEHFQEALDRQTKDLGGSLKIGTQTRPIRGGFVLIYGGIEENCSFSAIFQAEDESLRDLLNHCLFDPEDKPPGDRDAENNDSEDGRPADKEAKEAAYEK
;
A
#
# COMPACT_ATOMS: atom_id res chain seq x y z
N MET A 1 76.68 69.63 -30.43
CA MET A 1 76.22 68.68 -29.41
C MET A 1 74.74 68.90 -29.05
N ALA A 2 74.21 70.16 -28.97
CA ALA A 2 72.83 70.43 -28.59
C ALA A 2 71.70 69.83 -29.48
N GLY A 3 71.97 69.44 -30.68
CA GLY A 3 70.97 68.87 -31.61
C GLY A 3 70.70 67.37 -31.39
N ILE A 4 71.73 66.59 -31.04
CA ILE A 4 71.63 65.14 -30.80
C ILE A 4 70.90 64.89 -29.45
N ASP A 5 71.26 65.67 -28.43
CA ASP A 5 70.59 65.53 -27.08
C ASP A 5 69.09 65.80 -27.17
N ARG A 6 68.62 66.73 -28.00
CA ARG A 6 67.22 66.99 -28.26
C ARG A 6 66.51 65.81 -28.96
N ILE A 7 67.24 65.17 -29.89
CA ILE A 7 66.63 63.99 -30.57
C ILE A 7 66.48 62.80 -29.61
N ILE A 8 67.52 62.54 -28.80
CA ILE A 8 67.48 61.51 -27.77
C ILE A 8 66.37 61.78 -26.79
N GLN A 9 66.21 62.98 -26.29
CA GLN A 9 65.17 63.38 -25.37
C GLN A 9 63.79 63.17 -26.02
N LYS A 10 63.56 63.52 -27.27
CA LYS A 10 62.32 63.32 -27.97
C LYS A 10 61.97 61.85 -28.15
N ILE A 11 62.94 61.01 -28.49
CA ILE A 11 62.77 59.57 -28.58
C ILE A 11 62.42 58.97 -27.26
N GLN A 12 63.00 59.42 -26.13
CA GLN A 12 62.68 58.99 -24.82
C GLN A 12 61.21 59.40 -24.38
N GLU A 13 60.84 60.66 -24.67
CA GLU A 13 59.49 61.16 -24.45
C GLU A 13 58.43 60.39 -25.25
N GLU A 14 58.70 60.06 -26.51
CA GLU A 14 57.82 59.25 -27.33
C GLU A 14 57.73 57.81 -26.83
N ALA A 15 58.85 57.22 -26.42
CA ALA A 15 58.84 55.87 -25.80
C ALA A 15 58.04 55.81 -24.46
N ASP A 16 58.24 56.81 -23.61
CA ASP A 16 57.50 56.88 -22.34
C ASP A 16 56.01 57.12 -22.59
N GLN A 17 55.63 57.87 -23.59
CA GLN A 17 54.22 58.04 -23.98
C GLN A 17 53.62 56.73 -24.52
N GLU A 18 54.35 55.97 -25.31
CA GLU A 18 53.86 54.70 -25.82
C GLU A 18 53.74 53.64 -24.71
N ILE A 19 54.69 53.59 -23.75
CA ILE A 19 54.63 52.74 -22.58
C ILE A 19 53.38 53.05 -21.76
N LYS A 20 53.14 54.31 -21.39
CA LYS A 20 51.94 54.75 -20.66
C LYS A 20 50.64 54.38 -21.38
N ARG A 21 50.62 54.49 -22.73
CA ARG A 21 49.49 54.11 -23.52
C ARG A 21 49.21 52.60 -23.47
N GLN A 22 50.27 51.79 -23.59
CA GLN A 22 50.18 50.32 -23.49
C GLN A 22 49.76 49.88 -22.08
N GLU A 23 50.29 50.51 -21.03
CA GLU A 23 49.89 50.25 -19.65
C GLU A 23 48.41 50.59 -19.43
N ALA A 24 47.92 51.74 -19.86
CA ALA A 24 46.52 52.11 -19.73
C ALA A 24 45.59 51.17 -20.55
N MET A 25 46.04 50.70 -21.74
CA MET A 25 45.28 49.70 -22.50
C MET A 25 45.29 48.32 -21.80
N ALA A 26 46.36 47.95 -21.14
CA ALA A 26 46.46 46.68 -20.41
C ALA A 26 45.59 46.72 -19.14
N GLU A 27 45.58 47.82 -18.39
CA GLU A 27 44.74 48.05 -17.21
C GLU A 27 43.25 47.99 -17.61
N GLY A 28 42.85 48.65 -18.69
CA GLY A 28 41.45 48.58 -19.20
C GLY A 28 41.01 47.16 -19.53
N LYS A 29 41.89 46.36 -20.16
CA LYS A 29 41.60 44.96 -20.44
C LYS A 29 41.47 44.09 -19.19
N ILE A 30 42.33 44.37 -18.19
CA ILE A 30 42.27 43.66 -16.91
C ILE A 30 40.94 43.95 -16.21
N GLU A 31 40.51 45.22 -16.15
CA GLU A 31 39.21 45.60 -15.58
C GLU A 31 38.02 44.93 -16.28
N GLU A 32 38.05 44.88 -17.64
CA GLU A 32 37.04 44.24 -18.44
C GLU A 32 36.94 42.73 -18.13
N ILE A 33 38.08 42.02 -18.14
CA ILE A 33 38.15 40.59 -17.80
C ILE A 33 37.67 40.34 -16.38
N GLN A 34 38.05 41.18 -15.40
CA GLN A 34 37.61 41.05 -14.02
C GLN A 34 36.09 41.25 -13.88
N LYS A 35 35.52 42.17 -14.64
CA LYS A 35 34.07 42.41 -14.69
C LYS A 35 33.34 41.20 -15.27
N GLU A 36 33.78 40.70 -16.43
CA GLU A 36 33.21 39.51 -17.05
C GLU A 36 33.29 38.28 -16.14
N CYS A 37 34.42 38.08 -15.46
CA CYS A 37 34.57 37.00 -14.48
C CYS A 37 33.58 37.11 -13.29
N ARG A 38 33.43 38.33 -12.75
CA ARG A 38 32.44 38.55 -11.66
C ARG A 38 31.02 38.23 -12.11
N GLU A 39 30.61 38.76 -13.26
CA GLU A 39 29.28 38.50 -13.84
C GLU A 39 29.06 37.02 -14.13
N ALA A 40 30.06 36.33 -14.64
CA ALA A 40 29.99 34.88 -14.87
C ALA A 40 29.85 34.08 -13.55
N CYS A 41 30.63 34.42 -12.54
CA CYS A 41 30.52 33.81 -11.20
C CYS A 41 29.14 34.02 -10.58
N GLU A 42 28.61 35.23 -10.65
CA GLU A 42 27.27 35.54 -10.12
C GLU A 42 26.20 34.72 -10.83
N ARG A 43 26.24 34.59 -12.14
CA ARG A 43 25.30 33.73 -12.90
C ARG A 43 25.39 32.27 -12.48
N ILE A 44 26.60 31.72 -12.38
CA ILE A 44 26.81 30.33 -11.94
C ILE A 44 26.26 30.10 -10.55
N LEU A 45 26.50 31.02 -9.61
CA LEU A 45 25.99 30.93 -8.25
C LEU A 45 24.46 31.01 -8.20
N LEU A 46 23.84 31.88 -9.00
CA LEU A 46 22.40 31.98 -9.09
C LEU A 46 21.77 30.69 -9.63
N GLU A 47 22.29 30.20 -10.76
CA GLU A 47 21.84 28.93 -11.35
C GLU A 47 22.02 27.75 -10.39
N ALA A 48 23.14 27.69 -9.65
CA ALA A 48 23.38 26.63 -8.68
C ALA A 48 22.38 26.69 -7.51
N LYS A 49 22.06 27.88 -7.03
CA LYS A 49 21.01 28.06 -5.98
C LYS A 49 19.65 27.66 -6.47
N ASP A 50 19.27 28.03 -7.67
CA ASP A 50 17.96 27.67 -8.24
C ASP A 50 17.84 26.16 -8.45
N ARG A 51 18.87 25.50 -8.96
CA ARG A 51 18.92 24.04 -9.10
C ARG A 51 18.80 23.35 -7.73
N ALA A 52 19.58 23.79 -6.75
CA ALA A 52 19.55 23.20 -5.41
C ALA A 52 18.17 23.36 -4.76
N ARG A 53 17.50 24.50 -4.97
CA ARG A 53 16.13 24.73 -4.49
C ARG A 53 15.14 23.80 -5.17
N GLN A 54 15.16 23.69 -6.49
CA GLN A 54 14.28 22.80 -7.25
C GLN A 54 14.48 21.33 -6.86
N GLU A 55 15.72 20.88 -6.73
CA GLU A 55 16.04 19.52 -6.28
C GLU A 55 15.55 19.27 -4.86
N GLY A 56 15.69 20.25 -3.97
CA GLY A 56 15.19 20.19 -2.61
C GLY A 56 13.67 20.05 -2.55
N ASP A 57 12.94 20.88 -3.30
CA ASP A 57 11.48 20.84 -3.38
C ASP A 57 10.99 19.51 -3.95
N LEU A 58 11.62 19.02 -5.02
CA LEU A 58 11.32 17.71 -5.59
C LEU A 58 11.60 16.56 -4.60
N PHE A 59 12.70 16.65 -3.86
CA PHE A 59 13.03 15.64 -2.85
C PHE A 59 11.97 15.60 -1.75
N LEU A 60 11.58 16.76 -1.22
CA LEU A 60 10.55 16.85 -0.18
C LEU A 60 9.19 16.33 -0.67
N SER A 61 8.78 16.69 -1.88
CA SER A 61 7.55 16.22 -2.50
C SER A 61 7.52 14.70 -2.65
N ARG A 62 8.62 14.11 -3.15
CA ARG A 62 8.76 12.65 -3.25
C ARG A 62 8.72 11.96 -1.89
N LYS A 63 9.36 12.52 -0.88
CA LYS A 63 9.35 11.98 0.48
C LYS A 63 7.96 12.02 1.10
N HIS A 64 7.24 13.12 0.92
CA HIS A 64 5.85 13.25 1.38
C HIS A 64 4.94 12.21 0.71
N SER A 65 4.98 12.12 -0.63
CA SER A 65 4.18 11.13 -1.37
C SER A 65 4.49 9.69 -0.96
N ARG A 66 5.78 9.38 -0.72
CA ARG A 66 6.18 8.06 -0.23
C ARG A 66 5.65 7.77 1.17
N ALA A 67 5.73 8.74 2.10
CA ALA A 67 5.21 8.57 3.44
C ALA A 67 3.69 8.29 3.45
N LEU A 68 2.93 9.05 2.66
CA LEU A 68 1.49 8.80 2.49
C LEU A 68 1.19 7.42 1.91
N MET A 69 1.98 6.97 0.93
CA MET A 69 1.82 5.63 0.36
C MET A 69 2.13 4.53 1.38
N GLU A 70 3.20 4.69 2.15
CA GLU A 70 3.59 3.74 3.22
C GLU A 70 2.50 3.66 4.29
N GLU A 71 1.90 4.78 4.69
CA GLU A 71 0.78 4.83 5.63
C GLU A 71 -0.45 4.10 5.09
N LYS A 72 -0.86 4.40 3.86
CA LYS A 72 -1.97 3.71 3.20
C LYS A 72 -1.74 2.20 3.08
N ASN A 73 -0.54 1.79 2.69
CA ASN A 73 -0.19 0.38 2.59
C ASN A 73 -0.22 -0.32 3.95
N ARG A 74 0.25 0.34 5.01
CA ARG A 74 0.20 -0.19 6.38
C ARG A 74 -1.25 -0.38 6.84
N THR A 75 -2.10 0.61 6.62
CA THR A 75 -3.53 0.55 6.95
C THR A 75 -4.21 -0.59 6.20
N LEU A 76 -3.95 -0.73 4.89
CA LEU A 76 -4.51 -1.81 4.07
C LEU A 76 -4.05 -3.19 4.57
N ALA A 77 -2.76 -3.36 4.84
CA ALA A 77 -2.22 -4.60 5.38
C ALA A 77 -2.85 -4.98 6.73
N TYR A 78 -3.07 -3.99 7.60
CA TYR A 78 -3.76 -4.20 8.88
C TYR A 78 -5.22 -4.65 8.68
N LYS A 79 -5.97 -3.98 7.78
CA LYS A 79 -7.34 -4.36 7.45
C LYS A 79 -7.41 -5.80 6.92
N GLN A 80 -6.52 -6.17 6.00
CA GLN A 80 -6.46 -7.53 5.45
C GLN A 80 -6.13 -8.57 6.53
N THR A 81 -5.23 -8.25 7.44
CA THR A 81 -4.89 -9.14 8.57
C THR A 81 -6.10 -9.35 9.48
N LEU A 82 -6.82 -8.28 9.81
CA LEU A 82 -8.01 -8.35 10.66
C LEU A 82 -9.12 -9.19 10.01
N ILE A 83 -9.40 -8.98 8.73
CA ILE A 83 -10.36 -9.80 7.96
C ILE A 83 -9.96 -11.28 8.00
N SER A 84 -8.71 -11.61 7.70
CA SER A 84 -8.22 -13.00 7.70
C SER A 84 -8.32 -13.66 9.07
N GLN A 85 -8.01 -12.93 10.15
CA GLN A 85 -8.16 -13.43 11.51
C GLN A 85 -9.63 -13.65 11.89
N THR A 86 -10.53 -12.79 11.43
CA THR A 86 -11.97 -12.91 11.66
C THR A 86 -12.53 -14.13 10.93
N LEU A 87 -12.13 -14.37 9.70
CA LEU A 87 -12.53 -15.56 8.94
C LEU A 87 -12.04 -16.85 9.60
N GLU A 88 -10.77 -16.89 10.04
CA GLU A 88 -10.24 -18.07 10.73
C GLU A 88 -10.98 -18.34 12.03
N LYS A 89 -11.26 -17.31 12.84
CA LYS A 89 -12.07 -17.46 14.05
C LYS A 89 -13.49 -17.93 13.75
N ALA A 90 -14.12 -17.43 12.69
CA ALA A 90 -15.45 -17.88 12.27
C ALA A 90 -15.43 -19.37 11.90
N LEU A 91 -14.44 -19.80 11.13
CA LEU A 91 -14.24 -21.21 10.79
C LEU A 91 -14.03 -22.09 12.03
N GLU A 92 -13.21 -21.61 13.00
CA GLU A 92 -13.00 -22.31 14.26
C GLU A 92 -14.31 -22.44 15.06
N GLN A 93 -15.11 -21.38 15.15
CA GLN A 93 -16.39 -21.38 15.83
C GLN A 93 -17.39 -22.36 15.21
N VAL A 94 -17.47 -22.41 13.86
CA VAL A 94 -18.31 -23.38 13.15
C VAL A 94 -17.86 -24.81 13.43
N CYS A 95 -16.56 -25.08 13.45
CA CYS A 95 -16.03 -26.40 13.80
C CYS A 95 -16.22 -26.78 15.29
N ALA A 96 -16.38 -25.79 16.16
CA ALA A 96 -16.54 -25.94 17.62
C ALA A 96 -18.03 -25.91 18.07
N LEU A 97 -18.97 -25.85 17.13
CA LEU A 97 -20.40 -25.92 17.48
C LEU A 97 -20.71 -27.19 18.27
N GLU A 98 -21.69 -27.08 19.15
CA GLU A 98 -22.24 -28.24 19.87
C GLU A 98 -22.82 -29.28 18.91
N ASP A 99 -22.79 -30.53 19.28
CA ASP A 99 -23.09 -31.65 18.38
C ASP A 99 -24.45 -31.52 17.67
N GLU A 100 -25.50 -31.09 18.42
CA GLU A 100 -26.80 -30.91 17.83
C GLU A 100 -26.84 -29.82 16.74
N ALA A 101 -26.24 -28.67 17.01
CA ALA A 101 -26.18 -27.55 16.08
C ALA A 101 -25.27 -27.88 14.88
N TYR A 102 -24.13 -28.54 15.16
CA TYR A 102 -23.17 -28.98 14.15
C TYR A 102 -23.79 -29.93 13.14
N PHE A 103 -24.43 -31.03 13.63
CA PHE A 103 -25.01 -32.03 12.72
C PHE A 103 -26.27 -31.54 12.01
N ARG A 104 -27.01 -30.59 12.59
CA ARG A 104 -28.07 -29.86 11.89
C ARG A 104 -27.53 -29.06 10.71
N LEU A 105 -26.43 -28.36 10.91
CA LEU A 105 -25.74 -27.64 9.84
C LEU A 105 -25.23 -28.60 8.75
N ILE A 106 -24.65 -29.74 9.14
CA ILE A 106 -24.20 -30.78 8.18
C ILE A 106 -25.39 -31.28 7.34
N LEU A 107 -26.53 -31.61 7.95
CA LEU A 107 -27.72 -32.04 7.19
C LEU A 107 -28.23 -30.97 6.23
N PHE A 108 -28.24 -29.72 6.65
CA PHE A 108 -28.58 -28.61 5.77
C PHE A 108 -27.62 -28.52 4.58
N MET A 109 -26.30 -28.64 4.81
CA MET A 109 -25.32 -28.65 3.73
C MET A 109 -25.50 -29.86 2.80
N VAL A 110 -25.75 -31.03 3.33
CA VAL A 110 -26.07 -32.21 2.50
C VAL A 110 -27.27 -31.94 1.58
N SER A 111 -28.31 -31.30 2.07
CA SER A 111 -29.48 -30.95 1.23
C SER A 111 -29.13 -29.99 0.07
N LYS A 112 -28.02 -29.25 0.18
CA LYS A 112 -27.55 -28.32 -0.87
C LYS A 112 -26.56 -28.93 -1.85
N PHE A 113 -25.70 -29.85 -1.37
CA PHE A 113 -24.59 -30.39 -2.15
C PHE A 113 -24.80 -31.82 -2.61
N ALA A 114 -25.78 -32.56 -2.04
CA ALA A 114 -26.04 -33.93 -2.46
C ALA A 114 -26.61 -34.00 -3.90
N ARG A 115 -26.13 -35.00 -4.63
CA ARG A 115 -26.59 -35.32 -6.00
C ARG A 115 -27.67 -36.39 -6.02
N PRO A 116 -28.47 -36.50 -7.06
CA PRO A 116 -29.47 -37.55 -7.21
C PRO A 116 -28.81 -38.90 -7.60
N GLU A 117 -27.79 -39.32 -6.86
CA GLU A 117 -26.98 -40.51 -7.08
C GLU A 117 -26.68 -41.21 -5.75
N ASP A 118 -26.41 -42.51 -5.82
CA ASP A 118 -25.94 -43.24 -4.64
C ASP A 118 -24.50 -42.92 -4.33
N GLY A 119 -24.24 -42.53 -3.10
CA GLY A 119 -22.92 -42.07 -2.67
C GLY A 119 -22.58 -42.42 -1.23
N VAL A 120 -21.41 -42.00 -0.84
CA VAL A 120 -20.89 -42.19 0.51
C VAL A 120 -20.49 -40.83 1.08
N VAL A 121 -20.91 -40.54 2.32
CA VAL A 121 -20.46 -39.36 3.06
C VAL A 121 -19.35 -39.76 4.03
N CYS A 122 -18.20 -39.08 3.94
CA CYS A 122 -17.04 -39.32 4.80
C CYS A 122 -16.78 -38.11 5.70
N PHE A 123 -16.53 -38.36 6.97
CA PHE A 123 -16.26 -37.35 7.99
C PHE A 123 -14.80 -37.31 8.44
N SER A 124 -14.43 -36.31 9.24
CA SER A 124 -13.17 -36.32 9.97
C SER A 124 -13.19 -37.43 11.04
N PRO A 125 -12.03 -37.92 11.54
CA PRO A 125 -12.00 -38.86 12.64
C PRO A 125 -12.70 -38.35 13.89
N LYS A 126 -12.61 -37.04 14.18
CA LYS A 126 -13.28 -36.40 15.30
C LYS A 126 -14.80 -36.39 15.14
N ASP A 127 -15.29 -36.01 13.96
CA ASP A 127 -16.73 -35.92 13.69
C ASP A 127 -17.37 -37.30 13.58
N TYR A 128 -16.66 -38.28 13.03
CA TYR A 128 -17.11 -39.66 12.97
C TYR A 128 -17.33 -40.26 14.38
N ALA A 129 -16.46 -39.93 15.34
CA ALA A 129 -16.57 -40.42 16.71
C ALA A 129 -17.75 -39.83 17.49
N ARG A 130 -18.27 -38.65 17.09
CA ARG A 130 -19.39 -37.96 17.76
C ARG A 130 -20.70 -38.00 16.97
N LEU A 131 -20.79 -38.84 15.91
CA LEU A 131 -22.00 -39.00 15.12
C LEU A 131 -23.17 -39.42 16.00
N PRO A 132 -24.35 -38.75 15.90
CA PRO A 132 -25.57 -39.17 16.61
C PRO A 132 -26.04 -40.58 16.20
N GLU A 133 -26.59 -41.36 17.09
CA GLU A 133 -27.02 -42.74 16.82
C GLU A 133 -28.00 -42.87 15.64
N HIS A 134 -28.89 -41.89 15.44
CA HIS A 134 -29.88 -41.88 14.35
C HIS A 134 -29.51 -40.98 13.17
N PHE A 135 -28.20 -40.63 13.01
CA PHE A 135 -27.79 -39.70 11.98
C PHE A 135 -28.00 -40.27 10.55
N GLN A 136 -27.85 -41.61 10.35
CA GLN A 136 -28.12 -42.23 9.06
C GLN A 136 -29.60 -42.06 8.66
N GLU A 137 -30.53 -42.23 9.57
CA GLU A 137 -31.97 -42.03 9.30
C GLU A 137 -32.31 -40.56 8.94
N ALA A 138 -31.62 -39.61 9.59
CA ALA A 138 -31.76 -38.19 9.26
C ALA A 138 -31.18 -37.88 7.87
N LEU A 139 -30.06 -38.50 7.50
CA LEU A 139 -29.42 -38.38 6.19
C LEU A 139 -30.33 -38.96 5.11
N ASP A 140 -30.88 -40.16 5.30
CA ASP A 140 -31.82 -40.81 4.39
C ASP A 140 -33.07 -39.96 4.11
N ARG A 141 -33.57 -39.27 5.15
CA ARG A 141 -34.71 -38.35 5.00
C ARG A 141 -34.35 -37.13 4.14
N GLN A 142 -33.17 -36.60 4.28
CA GLN A 142 -32.72 -35.43 3.49
C GLN A 142 -32.45 -35.79 2.00
N THR A 143 -32.00 -37.01 1.72
CA THR A 143 -31.66 -37.44 0.35
C THR A 143 -32.83 -38.09 -0.39
N LYS A 144 -33.87 -38.51 0.31
CA LYS A 144 -35.05 -39.17 -0.26
C LYS A 144 -35.72 -38.36 -1.36
N ASP A 145 -35.85 -37.06 -1.15
CA ASP A 145 -36.49 -36.15 -2.11
C ASP A 145 -35.59 -35.80 -3.28
N LEU A 146 -34.30 -36.08 -3.18
CA LEU A 146 -33.31 -35.83 -4.24
C LEU A 146 -33.17 -37.01 -5.23
N GLY A 147 -33.72 -38.18 -4.88
CA GLY A 147 -33.68 -39.36 -5.76
C GLY A 147 -32.38 -40.17 -5.69
N GLY A 148 -31.52 -39.92 -4.72
CA GLY A 148 -30.29 -40.66 -4.42
C GLY A 148 -30.27 -41.20 -2.99
N SER A 149 -29.22 -41.94 -2.62
CA SER A 149 -28.96 -42.41 -1.26
C SER A 149 -27.54 -42.10 -0.84
N LEU A 150 -27.35 -41.70 0.44
CA LEU A 150 -26.04 -41.44 1.01
C LEU A 150 -25.81 -42.39 2.22
N LYS A 151 -24.73 -43.14 2.19
CA LYS A 151 -24.29 -44.00 3.31
C LYS A 151 -23.13 -43.35 4.05
N ILE A 152 -23.12 -43.51 5.36
CA ILE A 152 -21.97 -43.07 6.16
C ILE A 152 -20.78 -43.99 5.87
N GLY A 153 -19.69 -43.41 5.36
CA GLY A 153 -18.45 -44.12 5.06
C GLY A 153 -17.67 -44.42 6.35
N THR A 154 -17.05 -45.61 6.39
CA THR A 154 -16.16 -46.00 7.48
C THR A 154 -14.75 -45.39 7.35
N GLN A 155 -14.40 -44.91 6.15
CA GLN A 155 -13.14 -44.23 5.90
C GLN A 155 -13.26 -42.76 6.27
N THR A 156 -12.41 -42.33 7.16
CA THR A 156 -12.35 -40.90 7.56
C THR A 156 -11.46 -40.09 6.62
N ARG A 157 -11.67 -38.78 6.56
CA ARG A 157 -10.87 -37.83 5.77
C ARG A 157 -10.15 -36.83 6.68
N PRO A 158 -8.93 -36.38 6.34
CA PRO A 158 -8.16 -35.42 7.13
C PRO A 158 -8.67 -33.98 6.92
N ILE A 159 -9.92 -33.70 7.32
CA ILE A 159 -10.56 -32.41 7.24
C ILE A 159 -10.81 -31.84 8.65
N ARG A 160 -10.85 -30.51 8.79
CA ARG A 160 -11.08 -29.84 10.10
C ARG A 160 -12.54 -29.88 10.55
N GLY A 161 -13.46 -30.13 9.63
CA GLY A 161 -14.91 -30.21 9.86
C GLY A 161 -15.66 -30.20 8.54
N GLY A 162 -16.96 -30.50 8.59
CA GLY A 162 -17.74 -30.74 7.39
C GLY A 162 -17.65 -32.20 6.92
N PHE A 163 -17.77 -32.46 5.63
CA PHE A 163 -17.79 -33.81 5.07
C PHE A 163 -17.24 -33.84 3.64
N VAL A 164 -17.00 -35.02 3.13
CA VAL A 164 -16.65 -35.27 1.72
C VAL A 164 -17.68 -36.24 1.17
N LEU A 165 -18.30 -35.92 0.03
CA LEU A 165 -19.19 -36.77 -0.72
C LEU A 165 -18.40 -37.56 -1.77
N ILE A 166 -18.68 -38.85 -1.89
CA ILE A 166 -18.04 -39.73 -2.84
C ILE A 166 -19.14 -40.42 -3.68
N TYR A 167 -19.15 -40.15 -4.99
CA TYR A 167 -20.05 -40.73 -5.98
C TYR A 167 -19.22 -41.48 -7.00
N GLY A 168 -19.15 -42.80 -6.87
CA GLY A 168 -18.33 -43.61 -7.78
C GLY A 168 -16.85 -43.21 -7.71
N GLY A 169 -16.36 -42.57 -8.78
CA GLY A 169 -14.97 -42.07 -8.85
C GLY A 169 -14.81 -40.57 -8.62
N ILE A 170 -15.87 -39.85 -8.23
CA ILE A 170 -15.85 -38.40 -8.02
C ILE A 170 -15.91 -38.11 -6.51
N GLU A 171 -14.95 -37.33 -6.01
CA GLU A 171 -14.98 -36.80 -4.66
C GLU A 171 -15.35 -35.33 -4.67
N GLU A 172 -16.36 -34.95 -3.90
CA GLU A 172 -16.79 -33.56 -3.70
C GLU A 172 -16.46 -33.13 -2.26
N ASN A 173 -15.57 -32.16 -2.15
CA ASN A 173 -15.08 -31.69 -0.86
C ASN A 173 -16.02 -30.60 -0.30
N CYS A 174 -16.89 -31.00 0.62
CA CYS A 174 -17.81 -30.14 1.36
C CYS A 174 -17.30 -29.82 2.78
N SER A 175 -15.98 -29.84 3.00
CA SER A 175 -15.43 -29.38 4.28
C SER A 175 -15.67 -27.87 4.44
N PHE A 176 -15.79 -27.41 5.69
CA PHE A 176 -15.97 -25.98 5.98
C PHE A 176 -14.80 -25.15 5.39
N SER A 177 -13.58 -25.68 5.46
CA SER A 177 -12.40 -25.01 4.87
C SER A 177 -12.56 -24.82 3.36
N ALA A 178 -13.07 -25.83 2.64
CA ALA A 178 -13.27 -25.74 1.20
C ALA A 178 -14.38 -24.73 0.84
N ILE A 179 -15.46 -24.69 1.61
CA ILE A 179 -16.57 -23.75 1.41
C ILE A 179 -16.11 -22.31 1.71
N PHE A 180 -15.39 -22.09 2.81
CA PHE A 180 -14.83 -20.76 3.12
C PHE A 180 -13.86 -20.31 2.05
N GLN A 181 -13.08 -21.23 1.48
CA GLN A 181 -12.16 -20.90 0.39
C GLN A 181 -12.92 -20.61 -0.92
N ALA A 182 -13.99 -21.33 -1.22
CA ALA A 182 -14.81 -21.09 -2.41
C ALA A 182 -15.50 -19.71 -2.36
N GLU A 183 -15.91 -19.29 -1.16
CA GLU A 183 -16.60 -18.01 -0.91
C GLU A 183 -15.67 -16.92 -0.35
N ASP A 184 -14.34 -17.09 -0.41
CA ASP A 184 -13.36 -16.20 0.23
C ASP A 184 -13.54 -14.74 -0.20
N GLU A 185 -13.74 -14.48 -1.48
CA GLU A 185 -13.92 -13.12 -2.01
C GLU A 185 -15.19 -12.48 -1.45
N SER A 186 -16.34 -13.17 -1.54
CA SER A 186 -17.63 -12.69 -1.03
C SER A 186 -17.59 -12.44 0.47
N LEU A 187 -16.96 -13.34 1.23
CA LEU A 187 -16.82 -13.23 2.68
C LEU A 187 -15.89 -12.07 3.08
N ARG A 188 -14.80 -11.84 2.34
CA ARG A 188 -13.90 -10.70 2.56
C ARG A 188 -14.61 -9.38 2.28
N ASP A 189 -15.37 -9.28 1.21
CA ASP A 189 -16.12 -8.08 0.86
C ASP A 189 -17.18 -7.78 1.91
N LEU A 190 -17.92 -8.79 2.36
CA LEU A 190 -18.89 -8.66 3.45
C LEU A 190 -18.23 -8.14 4.73
N LEU A 191 -17.10 -8.74 5.14
CA LEU A 191 -16.38 -8.31 6.33
C LEU A 191 -15.77 -6.93 6.18
N ASN A 192 -15.26 -6.58 5.00
CA ASN A 192 -14.74 -5.25 4.73
C ASN A 192 -15.85 -4.20 4.91
N HIS A 193 -17.03 -4.48 4.37
CA HIS A 193 -18.20 -3.61 4.55
C HIS A 193 -18.60 -3.50 6.01
N CYS A 194 -18.80 -4.63 6.71
CA CYS A 194 -19.22 -4.63 8.11
C CYS A 194 -18.22 -3.99 9.09
N LEU A 195 -16.90 -4.15 8.84
CA LEU A 195 -15.88 -3.69 9.77
C LEU A 195 -15.41 -2.25 9.51
N PHE A 196 -15.50 -1.77 8.26
CA PHE A 196 -14.83 -0.54 7.87
C PHE A 196 -15.70 0.45 7.11
N ASP A 197 -16.97 0.13 6.84
CA ASP A 197 -17.85 1.07 6.17
C ASP A 197 -18.35 2.14 7.18
N PRO A 198 -18.21 3.42 6.85
CA PRO A 198 -18.58 4.50 7.75
C PRO A 198 -20.09 4.60 8.06
N GLU A 199 -20.96 3.98 7.25
CA GLU A 199 -22.40 3.99 7.48
C GLU A 199 -22.85 3.15 8.69
N ASP A 200 -22.06 2.14 9.10
CA ASP A 200 -22.34 1.26 10.24
C ASP A 200 -21.60 1.66 11.55
N LYS A 201 -20.82 2.75 11.55
CA LYS A 201 -20.19 3.25 12.78
C LYS A 201 -21.25 3.81 13.73
N PRO A 202 -21.24 3.45 15.03
CA PRO A 202 -22.13 4.03 16.01
C PRO A 202 -21.96 5.57 16.04
N PRO A 203 -23.01 6.33 16.30
CA PRO A 203 -23.08 7.80 16.11
C PRO A 203 -22.09 8.64 16.93
N GLY A 204 -21.19 8.04 17.71
CA GLY A 204 -20.16 8.73 18.50
C GLY A 204 -18.82 8.96 17.81
N ASP A 205 -18.50 8.26 16.71
CA ASP A 205 -17.19 8.35 16.06
C ASP A 205 -17.17 9.20 14.76
N ARG A 206 -18.32 9.78 14.37
CA ARG A 206 -18.43 10.54 13.10
C ARG A 206 -17.79 11.93 13.15
N ASP A 207 -17.59 12.48 14.34
CA ASP A 207 -17.14 13.87 14.50
C ASP A 207 -15.61 14.03 14.62
N ALA A 208 -14.86 12.92 14.71
CA ALA A 208 -13.41 12.97 14.87
C ALA A 208 -12.62 13.05 13.54
N GLU A 209 -13.19 12.59 12.42
CA GLU A 209 -12.49 12.55 11.12
C GLU A 209 -12.69 13.78 10.23
N ASN A 210 -13.67 14.66 10.54
CA ASN A 210 -13.98 15.84 9.69
C ASN A 210 -13.27 17.12 10.12
N ASN A 211 -12.43 17.09 11.19
CA ASN A 211 -11.77 18.31 11.68
C ASN A 211 -10.32 18.48 11.19
N ASP A 212 -9.77 17.51 10.44
CA ASP A 212 -8.39 17.58 9.93
C ASP A 212 -8.25 18.04 8.48
N SER A 213 -9.36 18.40 7.80
CA SER A 213 -9.31 18.74 6.37
C SER A 213 -9.49 20.22 6.01
N GLU A 214 -9.65 21.14 6.98
CA GLU A 214 -9.88 22.56 6.68
C GLU A 214 -8.78 23.55 7.13
N ASP A 215 -7.64 23.12 7.68
CA ASP A 215 -6.57 24.05 8.09
C ASP A 215 -5.24 23.86 7.37
N GLY A 216 -5.29 23.71 6.07
CA GLY A 216 -4.14 23.68 5.14
C GLY A 216 -3.94 25.00 4.38
N ARG A 217 -4.03 26.17 5.01
CA ARG A 217 -3.54 27.43 4.42
C ARG A 217 -2.11 27.69 4.87
N PRO A 218 -1.17 27.91 3.97
CA PRO A 218 0.20 28.27 4.30
C PRO A 218 0.26 29.76 4.73
N ALA A 219 0.17 30.02 6.03
CA ALA A 219 0.50 31.31 6.63
C ALA A 219 1.96 31.28 7.07
N ASP A 220 2.92 31.28 6.15
CA ASP A 220 4.35 31.47 6.47
C ASP A 220 5.12 31.95 5.23
N LYS A 221 4.68 33.08 4.64
CA LYS A 221 5.50 33.82 3.67
C LYS A 221 6.10 35.11 4.21
N GLU A 222 5.63 35.61 5.34
CA GLU A 222 6.09 36.93 5.86
C GLU A 222 7.14 36.85 7.00
N ALA A 223 7.36 35.69 7.60
CA ALA A 223 8.30 35.56 8.72
C ALA A 223 9.76 35.23 8.31
N LYS A 224 10.04 34.96 7.02
CA LYS A 224 11.38 34.60 6.54
C LYS A 224 12.20 35.71 5.91
N GLU A 225 11.61 36.87 5.64
CA GLU A 225 12.39 38.01 5.13
C GLU A 225 13.10 38.84 6.23
N ALA A 226 12.67 38.74 7.50
CA ALA A 226 13.25 39.52 8.59
C ALA A 226 14.49 38.88 9.28
N ALA A 227 14.90 37.69 8.90
CA ALA A 227 16.01 36.97 9.52
C ALA A 227 17.33 37.00 8.75
N TYR A 228 17.39 37.68 7.57
CA TYR A 228 18.61 37.76 6.74
C TYR A 228 19.25 39.14 6.66
N GLU A 229 18.77 40.12 7.45
CA GLU A 229 19.36 41.47 7.54
C GLU A 229 20.04 41.73 8.91
N LYS A 230 20.75 40.75 9.46
CA LYS A 230 21.72 41.06 10.53
C LYS A 230 22.98 40.23 10.37
#